data_993a102979e3b967b8a499c7c072270f
#
_entry.id   993a102979e3b967b8a499c7c072270f
#
_cell.length_a   1.000
_cell.length_b   1.000
_cell.length_c   1.000
_cell.angle_alpha   90.00
_cell.angle_beta   90.00
_cell.angle_gamma   90.00
#
_symmetry.space_group_name_H-M   'P 1'
#
loop_
_entity.id
_entity.type
_entity.pdbx_description
1 polymer ?
#
loop_
_entity_poly.entity_id
_entity_poly.type
_entity_poly.pdbx_seq_one_letter_code
_entity_poly.pdbx_strand_id
1 'polypeptide(L)'
;RVVTAIGDSIAAGYGLDSQEDNYLTLFSDNIGAVLNNDAVSGYDSGEVLKSLSDEKTAADIKNADAIVVSVGGNDFFHRKDIMIDALKNALLHGEGFFPEEVTNIYDEYEKNLSRIIDEIKNMNPDAYIIVQTVYNPFLKQTLNFSYINVGKTANRYVTRLNDSIKNVCKTKNRVFVFDVAPE
;
A
#
# COMPACT_ATOMS: atom_id res chain seq x y z
N ARG A 1 19.91 5.73 14.08
CA ARG A 1 18.50 5.53 13.69
C ARG A 1 18.46 4.53 12.54
N VAL A 2 17.49 3.64 12.59
CA VAL A 2 17.27 2.61 11.57
C VAL A 2 15.83 2.71 11.07
N VAL A 3 15.65 2.79 9.77
CA VAL A 3 14.35 2.72 9.09
C VAL A 3 14.30 1.40 8.32
N THR A 4 13.26 0.61 8.52
CA THR A 4 12.98 -0.58 7.73
C THR A 4 11.76 -0.34 6.86
N ALA A 5 11.83 -0.65 5.58
CA ALA A 5 10.71 -0.54 4.66
C ALA A 5 10.28 -1.94 4.19
N ILE A 6 8.97 -2.17 4.21
CA ILE A 6 8.34 -3.37 3.65
C ILE A 6 7.21 -2.93 2.73
N GLY A 7 6.91 -3.74 1.73
CA GLY A 7 5.83 -3.40 0.82
C GLY A 7 6.05 -3.88 -0.61
N ASP A 8 5.52 -3.12 -1.54
CA ASP A 8 5.47 -3.45 -2.96
C ASP A 8 6.50 -2.67 -3.80
N SER A 9 6.23 -2.56 -5.10
CA SER A 9 7.09 -1.92 -6.09
C SER A 9 7.37 -0.44 -5.80
N ILE A 10 6.46 0.26 -5.12
CA ILE A 10 6.64 1.69 -4.82
C ILE A 10 7.76 1.86 -3.80
N ALA A 11 7.71 1.11 -2.69
CA ALA A 11 8.78 1.12 -1.69
C ALA A 11 10.08 0.52 -2.23
N ALA A 12 9.99 -0.53 -3.08
CA ALA A 12 11.15 -1.13 -3.72
C ALA A 12 11.86 -0.21 -4.74
N GLY A 13 11.24 0.91 -5.14
CA GLY A 13 11.81 1.83 -6.13
C GLY A 13 11.78 1.29 -7.57
N TYR A 14 10.76 0.50 -7.91
CA TYR A 14 10.61 -0.04 -9.25
C TYR A 14 10.50 1.06 -10.30
N GLY A 15 11.27 0.95 -11.36
CA GLY A 15 11.30 1.90 -12.47
C GLY A 15 12.22 3.11 -12.27
N LEU A 16 12.94 3.18 -11.16
CA LEU A 16 13.99 4.18 -10.96
C LEU A 16 15.30 3.71 -11.60
N ASP A 17 16.06 4.64 -12.17
CA ASP A 17 17.40 4.38 -12.74
C ASP A 17 18.44 4.12 -11.64
N SER A 18 18.23 4.71 -10.45
CA SER A 18 19.07 4.53 -9.28
C SER A 18 18.25 4.40 -8.01
N GLN A 19 18.68 3.56 -7.07
CA GLN A 19 18.10 3.50 -5.73
C GLN A 19 18.38 4.75 -4.89
N GLU A 20 19.34 5.57 -5.28
CA GLU A 20 19.57 6.89 -4.68
C GLU A 20 18.39 7.84 -4.90
N ASP A 21 17.61 7.64 -5.97
CA ASP A 21 16.39 8.41 -6.28
C ASP A 21 15.15 7.88 -5.56
N ASN A 22 15.25 6.75 -4.85
CA ASN A 22 14.15 6.21 -4.07
C ASN A 22 13.80 7.15 -2.91
N TYR A 23 12.52 7.49 -2.79
CA TYR A 23 12.03 8.42 -1.76
C TYR A 23 12.40 7.97 -0.33
N LEU A 24 12.49 6.65 -0.08
CA LEU A 24 12.90 6.09 1.21
C LEU A 24 14.40 6.32 1.47
N THR A 25 15.24 6.21 0.44
CA THR A 25 16.65 6.55 0.51
C THR A 25 16.82 8.02 0.82
N LEU A 26 16.17 8.90 0.03
CA LEU A 26 16.21 10.35 0.23
C LEU A 26 15.71 10.76 1.63
N PHE A 27 14.63 10.12 2.10
CA PHE A 27 14.11 10.36 3.46
C PHE A 27 15.12 9.95 4.53
N SER A 28 15.66 8.74 4.42
CA SER A 28 16.59 8.19 5.40
C SER A 28 17.89 8.99 5.47
N ASP A 29 18.44 9.39 4.33
CA ASP A 29 19.61 10.24 4.24
C ASP A 29 19.37 11.61 4.88
N ASN A 30 18.21 12.22 4.62
CA ASN A 30 17.86 13.52 5.18
C ASN A 30 17.78 13.53 6.71
N ILE A 31 17.41 12.42 7.33
CA ILE A 31 17.33 12.29 8.80
C ILE A 31 18.55 11.59 9.42
N GLY A 32 19.55 11.25 8.62
CA GLY A 32 20.77 10.54 9.05
C GLY A 32 20.45 9.14 9.61
N ALA A 33 19.56 8.40 8.95
CA ALA A 33 19.19 7.03 9.31
C ALA A 33 19.73 6.01 8.31
N VAL A 34 19.94 4.78 8.78
CA VAL A 34 20.23 3.63 7.94
C VAL A 34 18.90 3.08 7.41
N LEU A 35 18.79 2.83 6.12
CA LEU A 35 17.64 2.21 5.49
C LEU A 35 17.87 0.72 5.25
N ASN A 36 16.98 -0.12 5.77
CA ASN A 36 16.81 -1.51 5.36
C ASN A 36 15.58 -1.60 4.48
N ASN A 37 15.72 -1.78 3.18
CA ASN A 37 14.60 -1.88 2.26
C ASN A 37 14.33 -3.35 1.92
N ASP A 38 13.30 -3.93 2.53
CA ASP A 38 12.83 -5.31 2.34
C ASP A 38 11.55 -5.37 1.47
N ALA A 39 11.19 -4.26 0.82
CA ALA A 39 10.07 -4.23 -0.10
C ALA A 39 10.36 -5.03 -1.37
N VAL A 40 9.35 -5.73 -1.88
CA VAL A 40 9.45 -6.59 -3.07
C VAL A 40 8.41 -6.19 -4.10
N SER A 41 8.89 -5.87 -5.31
CA SER A 41 7.98 -5.52 -6.42
C SER A 41 6.99 -6.64 -6.70
N GLY A 42 5.71 -6.27 -6.83
CA GLY A 42 4.62 -7.19 -7.12
C GLY A 42 3.91 -7.73 -5.89
N TYR A 43 4.44 -7.57 -4.68
CA TYR A 43 3.78 -8.08 -3.48
C TYR A 43 2.43 -7.40 -3.23
N ASP A 44 1.41 -8.22 -2.93
CA ASP A 44 0.15 -7.80 -2.33
C ASP A 44 0.23 -7.84 -0.79
N SER A 45 -0.86 -7.48 -0.12
CA SER A 45 -0.90 -7.43 1.36
C SER A 45 -0.69 -8.81 2.00
N GLY A 46 -1.14 -9.89 1.35
CA GLY A 46 -0.93 -11.25 1.83
C GLY A 46 0.52 -11.70 1.73
N GLU A 47 1.21 -11.31 0.65
CA GLU A 47 2.62 -11.61 0.44
C GLU A 47 3.51 -10.80 1.38
N VAL A 48 3.20 -9.51 1.60
CA VAL A 48 3.88 -8.71 2.63
C VAL A 48 3.69 -9.31 4.02
N LEU A 49 2.47 -9.74 4.38
CA LEU A 49 2.23 -10.40 5.66
C LEU A 49 3.07 -11.67 5.81
N LYS A 50 3.20 -12.47 4.76
CA LYS A 50 4.00 -13.68 4.75
C LYS A 50 5.49 -13.38 4.90
N SER A 51 6.01 -12.32 4.24
CA SER A 51 7.42 -11.95 4.29
C SER A 51 7.91 -11.52 5.68
N LEU A 52 7.00 -11.18 6.61
CA LEU A 52 7.38 -10.87 8.00
C LEU A 52 8.02 -12.06 8.72
N SER A 53 7.80 -13.28 8.24
CA SER A 53 8.43 -14.50 8.77
C SER A 53 9.81 -14.80 8.18
N ASP A 54 10.24 -14.04 7.16
CA ASP A 54 11.57 -14.19 6.59
C ASP A 54 12.62 -13.72 7.62
N GLU A 55 13.67 -14.49 7.79
CA GLU A 55 14.68 -14.27 8.84
C GLU A 55 15.29 -12.85 8.77
N LYS A 56 15.63 -12.38 7.55
CA LYS A 56 16.17 -11.04 7.33
C LYS A 56 15.15 -9.96 7.70
N THR A 57 13.95 -10.03 7.14
CA THR A 57 12.89 -9.04 7.37
C THR A 57 12.52 -8.96 8.85
N ALA A 58 12.38 -10.11 9.52
CA ALA A 58 12.10 -10.14 10.95
C ALA A 58 13.22 -9.51 11.79
N ALA A 59 14.49 -9.74 11.42
CA ALA A 59 15.63 -9.14 12.10
C ALA A 59 15.68 -7.62 11.90
N ASP A 60 15.43 -7.16 10.69
CA ASP A 60 15.42 -5.72 10.36
C ASP A 60 14.27 -4.99 11.06
N ILE A 61 13.07 -5.59 11.14
CA ILE A 61 11.94 -5.04 11.91
C ILE A 61 12.28 -4.93 13.40
N LYS A 62 12.89 -5.96 14.00
CA LYS A 62 13.25 -5.96 15.43
C LYS A 62 14.22 -4.85 15.80
N ASN A 63 15.09 -4.45 14.88
CA ASN A 63 16.12 -3.45 15.07
C ASN A 63 15.73 -2.03 14.60
N ALA A 64 14.55 -1.85 14.02
CA ALA A 64 14.11 -0.58 13.46
C ALA A 64 13.61 0.40 14.54
N ASP A 65 13.93 1.68 14.38
CA ASP A 65 13.28 2.79 15.10
C ASP A 65 11.93 3.15 14.43
N ALA A 66 11.86 3.00 13.12
CA ALA A 66 10.65 3.23 12.33
C ALA A 66 10.49 2.20 11.20
N ILE A 67 9.26 1.77 10.96
CA ILE A 67 8.93 0.85 9.87
C ILE A 67 7.95 1.55 8.91
N VAL A 68 8.31 1.59 7.62
CA VAL A 68 7.44 2.09 6.56
C VAL A 68 6.76 0.91 5.87
N VAL A 69 5.43 0.98 5.77
CA VAL A 69 4.58 -0.02 5.10
C VAL A 69 3.92 0.63 3.89
N SER A 70 4.24 0.15 2.69
CA SER A 70 3.68 0.65 1.42
C SER A 70 3.14 -0.53 0.61
N VAL A 71 1.83 -0.78 0.70
CA VAL A 71 1.18 -1.92 0.05
C VAL A 71 -0.31 -1.64 -0.18
N GLY A 72 -0.90 -2.27 -1.18
CA GLY A 72 -2.34 -2.24 -1.43
C GLY A 72 -2.72 -2.21 -2.90
N GLY A 73 -1.88 -1.66 -3.77
CA GLY A 73 -2.17 -1.61 -5.21
C GLY A 73 -2.30 -3.00 -5.83
N ASN A 74 -1.41 -3.92 -5.49
CA ASN A 74 -1.37 -5.25 -6.07
C ASN A 74 -2.52 -6.15 -5.61
N ASP A 75 -3.16 -5.88 -4.48
CA ASP A 75 -4.38 -6.57 -4.03
C ASP A 75 -5.49 -6.48 -5.11
N PHE A 76 -5.51 -5.37 -5.86
CA PHE A 76 -6.43 -5.16 -6.99
C PHE A 76 -5.83 -5.60 -8.32
N PHE A 77 -4.55 -5.33 -8.57
CA PHE A 77 -3.91 -5.68 -9.84
C PHE A 77 -3.81 -7.20 -10.07
N HIS A 78 -3.63 -8.00 -9.04
CA HIS A 78 -3.63 -9.46 -9.14
C HIS A 78 -5.02 -10.03 -9.46
N ARG A 79 -6.09 -9.25 -9.21
CA ARG A 79 -7.49 -9.61 -9.47
C ARG A 79 -8.08 -8.81 -10.64
N LYS A 80 -7.28 -8.60 -11.68
CA LYS A 80 -7.63 -7.77 -12.84
C LYS A 80 -8.96 -8.17 -13.51
N ASP A 81 -9.31 -9.44 -13.52
CA ASP A 81 -10.57 -9.91 -14.12
C ASP A 81 -11.78 -9.39 -13.33
N ILE A 82 -11.73 -9.44 -11.99
CA ILE A 82 -12.74 -8.85 -11.11
C ILE A 82 -12.81 -7.33 -11.34
N MET A 83 -11.67 -6.66 -11.48
CA MET A 83 -11.61 -5.21 -11.70
C MET A 83 -12.18 -4.81 -13.08
N ILE A 84 -11.92 -5.59 -14.13
CA ILE A 84 -12.50 -5.38 -15.46
C ILE A 84 -14.03 -5.53 -15.41
N ASP A 85 -14.54 -6.56 -14.74
CA ASP A 85 -15.98 -6.76 -14.59
C ASP A 85 -16.62 -5.69 -13.70
N ALA A 86 -15.94 -5.21 -12.68
CA ALA A 86 -16.38 -4.08 -11.87
C ALA A 86 -16.49 -2.79 -12.71
N LEU A 87 -15.54 -2.53 -13.61
CA LEU A 87 -15.60 -1.41 -14.54
C LEU A 87 -16.80 -1.53 -15.51
N LYS A 88 -17.07 -2.73 -16.06
CA LYS A 88 -18.24 -2.97 -16.91
C LYS A 88 -19.55 -2.76 -16.13
N ASN A 89 -19.62 -3.24 -14.89
CA ASN A 89 -20.80 -3.08 -14.04
C ASN A 89 -21.05 -1.61 -13.64
N ALA A 90 -19.99 -0.83 -13.43
CA ALA A 90 -20.10 0.61 -13.17
C ALA A 90 -20.74 1.36 -14.34
N LEU A 91 -20.57 0.86 -15.59
CA LEU A 91 -21.27 1.38 -16.77
C LEU A 91 -22.77 1.10 -16.76
N LEU A 92 -23.17 -0.08 -16.29
CA LEU A 92 -24.56 -0.54 -16.35
C LEU A 92 -25.39 -0.03 -15.18
N HIS A 93 -24.79 0.10 -14.01
CA HIS A 93 -25.47 0.37 -12.74
C HIS A 93 -25.12 1.74 -12.12
N GLY A 94 -24.24 2.49 -12.79
CA GLY A 94 -23.76 3.77 -12.29
C GLY A 94 -22.50 3.66 -11.40
N GLU A 95 -21.83 4.79 -11.24
CA GLU A 95 -20.53 4.90 -10.57
C GLU A 95 -20.54 4.57 -9.06
N GLY A 96 -21.71 4.37 -8.44
CA GLY A 96 -21.87 4.04 -7.01
C GLY A 96 -21.84 2.55 -6.69
N PHE A 97 -21.86 1.70 -7.70
CA PHE A 97 -21.95 0.26 -7.51
C PHE A 97 -20.56 -0.36 -7.30
N PHE A 98 -20.39 -1.07 -6.18
CA PHE A 98 -19.24 -1.91 -5.89
C PHE A 98 -19.71 -3.37 -5.83
N PRO A 99 -19.27 -4.22 -6.78
CA PRO A 99 -19.55 -5.66 -6.72
C PRO A 99 -19.07 -6.28 -5.41
N GLU A 100 -19.74 -7.34 -4.95
CA GLU A 100 -19.37 -8.05 -3.72
C GLU A 100 -17.92 -8.56 -3.78
N GLU A 101 -17.49 -9.07 -4.93
CA GLU A 101 -16.13 -9.55 -5.15
C GLU A 101 -15.07 -8.46 -4.91
N VAL A 102 -15.37 -7.22 -5.31
CA VAL A 102 -14.50 -6.06 -5.05
C VAL A 102 -14.51 -5.69 -3.57
N THR A 103 -15.68 -5.77 -2.92
CA THR A 103 -15.77 -5.53 -1.47
C THR A 103 -14.93 -6.54 -0.70
N ASN A 104 -14.93 -7.79 -1.09
CA ASN A 104 -14.12 -8.85 -0.49
C ASN A 104 -12.60 -8.55 -0.60
N ILE A 105 -12.14 -7.89 -1.67
CA ILE A 105 -10.73 -7.46 -1.78
C ILE A 105 -10.39 -6.45 -0.69
N TYR A 106 -11.26 -5.46 -0.43
CA TYR A 106 -11.03 -4.49 0.64
C TYR A 106 -11.02 -5.16 2.01
N ASP A 107 -11.98 -6.06 2.28
CA ASP A 107 -12.09 -6.75 3.56
C ASP A 107 -10.85 -7.63 3.83
N GLU A 108 -10.34 -8.31 2.81
CA GLU A 108 -9.10 -9.10 2.89
C GLU A 108 -7.89 -8.19 3.12
N TYR A 109 -7.79 -7.08 2.39
CA TYR A 109 -6.73 -6.09 2.56
C TYR A 109 -6.71 -5.50 3.97
N GLU A 110 -7.85 -5.05 4.49
CA GLU A 110 -7.96 -4.49 5.85
C GLU A 110 -7.53 -5.50 6.91
N LYS A 111 -7.94 -6.75 6.76
CA LYS A 111 -7.53 -7.85 7.64
C LYS A 111 -6.02 -8.09 7.57
N ASN A 112 -5.45 -8.13 6.37
CA ASN A 112 -4.01 -8.31 6.18
C ASN A 112 -3.22 -7.14 6.74
N LEU A 113 -3.61 -5.89 6.44
CA LEU A 113 -2.94 -4.70 6.97
C LEU A 113 -2.99 -4.65 8.49
N SER A 114 -4.14 -4.98 9.10
CA SER A 114 -4.25 -5.06 10.56
C SER A 114 -3.27 -6.10 11.13
N ARG A 115 -3.18 -7.28 10.52
CA ARG A 115 -2.25 -8.34 10.94
C ARG A 115 -0.79 -7.95 10.73
N ILE A 116 -0.44 -7.30 9.62
CA ILE A 116 0.92 -6.77 9.38
C ILE A 116 1.32 -5.86 10.54
N ILE A 117 0.47 -4.89 10.88
CA ILE A 117 0.73 -3.97 11.99
C ILE A 117 0.88 -4.70 13.33
N ASP A 118 0.00 -5.66 13.60
CA ASP A 118 0.02 -6.43 14.86
C ASP A 118 1.27 -7.32 14.96
N GLU A 119 1.67 -7.99 13.88
CA GLU A 119 2.90 -8.80 13.84
C GLU A 119 4.16 -7.93 14.00
N ILE A 120 4.21 -6.74 13.36
CA ILE A 120 5.30 -5.78 13.57
C ILE A 120 5.35 -5.37 15.06
N LYS A 121 4.21 -5.05 15.66
CA LYS A 121 4.14 -4.66 17.08
C LYS A 121 4.53 -5.78 18.03
N ASN A 122 4.23 -7.04 17.69
CA ASN A 122 4.68 -8.19 18.45
C ASN A 122 6.21 -8.34 18.39
N MET A 123 6.83 -8.07 17.24
CA MET A 123 8.28 -8.17 17.07
C MET A 123 9.02 -6.96 17.66
N ASN A 124 8.44 -5.75 17.53
CA ASN A 124 9.03 -4.50 17.96
C ASN A 124 7.94 -3.52 18.45
N PRO A 125 7.56 -3.59 19.73
CA PRO A 125 6.49 -2.75 20.29
C PRO A 125 6.85 -1.24 20.35
N ASP A 126 8.14 -0.92 20.32
CA ASP A 126 8.62 0.45 20.46
C ASP A 126 8.77 1.21 19.13
N ALA A 127 8.82 0.51 18.02
CA ALA A 127 8.94 1.13 16.71
C ALA A 127 7.72 1.98 16.34
N TYR A 128 7.98 3.07 15.64
CA TYR A 128 6.95 3.81 14.92
C TYR A 128 6.62 3.08 13.61
N ILE A 129 5.33 2.94 13.30
CA ILE A 129 4.88 2.37 12.02
C ILE A 129 4.28 3.51 11.19
N ILE A 130 4.74 3.66 9.96
CA ILE A 130 4.27 4.66 9.01
C ILE A 130 3.65 3.90 7.84
N VAL A 131 2.32 3.95 7.73
CA VAL A 131 1.60 3.31 6.62
C VAL A 131 1.34 4.37 5.56
N GLN A 132 1.81 4.11 4.35
CA GLN A 132 1.64 5.01 3.22
C GLN A 132 0.31 4.74 2.52
N THR A 133 -0.41 5.81 2.13
CA THR A 133 -1.56 5.70 1.23
C THR A 133 -1.12 5.39 -0.20
N VAL A 134 -2.05 4.95 -1.03
CA VAL A 134 -1.80 4.62 -2.44
C VAL A 134 -2.21 5.81 -3.32
N TYR A 135 -1.37 6.18 -4.28
CA TYR A 135 -1.74 7.17 -5.29
C TYR A 135 -2.47 6.51 -6.48
N ASN A 136 -3.26 7.29 -7.21
CA ASN A 136 -3.92 6.81 -8.42
C ASN A 136 -2.99 6.93 -9.63
N PRO A 137 -2.47 5.84 -10.19
CA PRO A 137 -1.55 5.88 -11.33
C PRO A 137 -2.25 6.27 -12.64
N PHE A 138 -3.60 6.29 -12.67
CA PHE A 138 -4.41 6.56 -13.85
C PHE A 138 -4.94 8.00 -13.93
N LEU A 139 -4.64 8.87 -12.96
CA LEU A 139 -5.18 10.23 -12.89
C LEU A 139 -4.96 11.05 -14.19
N LYS A 140 -3.82 10.86 -14.85
CA LYS A 140 -3.45 11.57 -16.08
C LYS A 140 -3.86 10.85 -17.36
N GLN A 141 -4.42 9.64 -17.26
CA GLN A 141 -4.83 8.86 -18.42
C GLN A 141 -6.28 9.18 -18.80
N THR A 142 -6.44 10.06 -19.78
CA THR A 142 -7.72 10.31 -20.46
C THR A 142 -7.98 9.22 -21.52
N LEU A 143 -8.07 7.97 -21.09
CA LEU A 143 -8.61 6.91 -21.94
C LEU A 143 -10.13 7.03 -21.89
N ASN A 144 -10.68 7.87 -22.78
CA ASN A 144 -12.11 7.96 -23.03
C ASN A 144 -12.55 6.74 -23.87
N PHE A 145 -12.70 5.60 -23.25
CA PHE A 145 -13.48 4.51 -23.82
C PHE A 145 -14.96 4.79 -23.51
N SER A 146 -15.69 5.21 -24.54
CA SER A 146 -17.17 5.25 -24.57
C SER A 146 -17.79 5.73 -23.23
N TYR A 147 -17.62 7.03 -22.91
CA TYR A 147 -18.24 7.68 -21.73
C TYR A 147 -17.69 7.32 -20.34
N ILE A 148 -16.65 6.48 -20.19
CA ILE A 148 -16.01 6.24 -18.92
C ILE A 148 -14.71 7.02 -18.80
N ASN A 149 -14.60 7.83 -17.77
CA ASN A 149 -13.32 8.37 -17.34
C ASN A 149 -12.63 7.36 -16.42
N VAL A 150 -11.73 6.54 -16.98
CA VAL A 150 -10.99 5.49 -16.23
C VAL A 150 -10.28 6.07 -15.01
N GLY A 151 -9.68 7.26 -15.16
CA GLY A 151 -9.00 7.93 -14.05
C GLY A 151 -9.95 8.27 -12.91
N LYS A 152 -11.15 8.79 -13.21
CA LYS A 152 -12.16 9.12 -12.21
C LYS A 152 -12.70 7.86 -11.52
N THR A 153 -12.96 6.80 -12.28
CA THR A 153 -13.45 5.54 -11.72
C THR A 153 -12.36 4.89 -10.85
N ALA A 154 -11.11 4.83 -11.32
CA ALA A 154 -9.99 4.32 -10.54
C ALA A 154 -9.78 5.14 -9.25
N ASN A 155 -9.97 6.46 -9.30
CA ASN A 155 -9.84 7.31 -8.11
C ASN A 155 -10.77 6.89 -6.98
N ARG A 156 -11.98 6.42 -7.28
CA ARG A 156 -12.94 5.95 -6.27
C ARG A 156 -12.45 4.69 -5.55
N TYR A 157 -11.85 3.76 -6.31
CA TYR A 157 -11.25 2.55 -5.72
C TYR A 157 -10.05 2.90 -4.85
N VAL A 158 -9.18 3.80 -5.32
CA VAL A 158 -8.02 4.28 -4.56
C VAL A 158 -8.46 5.05 -3.31
N THR A 159 -9.47 5.94 -3.41
CA THR A 159 -10.00 6.66 -2.26
C THR A 159 -10.53 5.70 -1.19
N ARG A 160 -11.32 4.70 -1.59
CA ARG A 160 -11.83 3.68 -0.64
C ARG A 160 -10.69 2.88 0.00
N LEU A 161 -9.65 2.52 -0.78
CA LEU A 161 -8.48 1.83 -0.24
C LEU A 161 -7.75 2.71 0.80
N ASN A 162 -7.58 4.00 0.49
CA ASN A 162 -6.94 4.94 1.41
C ASN A 162 -7.79 5.18 2.67
N ASP A 163 -9.11 5.17 2.55
CA ASP A 163 -10.01 5.20 3.71
C ASP A 163 -9.86 3.94 4.58
N SER A 164 -9.71 2.76 3.96
CA SER A 164 -9.41 1.51 4.66
C SER A 164 -8.09 1.60 5.42
N ILE A 165 -7.03 2.12 4.79
CA ILE A 165 -5.74 2.36 5.46
C ILE A 165 -5.91 3.27 6.68
N LYS A 166 -6.56 4.42 6.50
CA LYS A 166 -6.80 5.39 7.57
C LYS A 166 -7.60 4.79 8.73
N ASN A 167 -8.64 4.01 8.41
CA ASN A 167 -9.49 3.35 9.40
C ASN A 167 -8.75 2.27 10.21
N VAL A 168 -7.97 1.42 9.55
CA VAL A 168 -7.16 0.38 10.22
C VAL A 168 -6.12 1.02 11.14
N CYS A 169 -5.47 2.11 10.71
CA CYS A 169 -4.41 2.76 11.48
C CYS A 169 -4.94 3.59 12.66
N LYS A 170 -6.14 4.15 12.56
CA LYS A 170 -6.69 5.14 13.50
C LYS A 170 -6.68 4.73 14.97
N THR A 171 -6.85 3.45 15.26
CA THR A 171 -6.95 2.91 16.63
C THR A 171 -5.66 2.29 17.14
N LYS A 172 -4.61 2.27 16.32
CA LYS A 172 -3.36 1.58 16.63
C LYS A 172 -2.32 2.57 17.20
N ASN A 173 -1.74 2.21 18.34
CA ASN A 173 -0.74 3.05 18.99
C ASN A 173 0.58 3.12 18.21
N ARG A 174 1.19 4.29 18.10
CA ARG A 174 2.44 4.55 17.36
C ARG A 174 2.34 4.17 15.88
N VAL A 175 1.15 4.22 15.29
CA VAL A 175 0.89 4.00 13.87
C VAL A 175 0.41 5.32 13.26
N PHE A 176 1.05 5.72 12.19
CA PHE A 176 0.78 6.98 11.49
C PHE A 176 0.48 6.69 10.02
N VAL A 177 -0.35 7.50 9.42
CA VAL A 177 -0.61 7.45 7.99
C VAL A 177 0.17 8.57 7.30
N PHE A 178 0.96 8.22 6.31
CA PHE A 178 1.59 9.16 5.38
C PHE A 178 0.75 9.23 4.11
N ASP A 179 0.02 10.33 3.95
CA ASP A 179 -0.89 10.52 2.83
C ASP A 179 -0.12 11.05 1.61
N VAL A 180 0.02 10.23 0.58
CA VAL A 180 0.67 10.56 -0.70
C VAL A 180 -0.35 10.79 -1.82
N ALA A 181 -1.64 10.59 -1.54
CA ALA A 181 -2.69 10.87 -2.51
C ALA A 181 -2.78 12.40 -2.71
N PRO A 182 -2.69 12.92 -3.93
CA PRO A 182 -2.97 14.34 -4.18
C PRO A 182 -4.44 14.62 -3.85
N GLU A 183 -4.68 15.75 -3.19
CA GLU A 183 -6.02 16.29 -2.95
C GLU A 183 -6.77 16.62 -4.26
#